data_50a668f93f0bd96ca2056bc24092630e
#
_entry.id   50a668f93f0bd96ca2056bc24092630e
#
_cell.length_a   1.000
_cell.length_b   1.000
_cell.length_c   1.000
_cell.angle_alpha   90.00
_cell.angle_beta   90.00
_cell.angle_gamma   90.00
#
_symmetry.space_group_name_H-M   'P 1'
#
loop_
_entity.id
_entity.type
_entity.pdbx_description
1 polymer ?
#
loop_
_entity_poly.entity_id
_entity_poly.type
_entity_poly.pdbx_seq_one_letter_code
_entity_poly.pdbx_strand_id
1 'polypeptide(L)'
;MAVRQLPDGRYAVDSESGATYVVDLAKHECSCPDYELRNAKCKHQRRVALEITLGRVPPPGKFTTKCAVCGDRLMARRGAPRPFLCPGHKLEPGDRVIDRETGDPLIVYRVTTDRADEVEIPTANTTVAGYPGNHLYDRDDLVVEAVYPRDTLRRSRLRRYSFPYSRLARPATLEAAGDDSPQPAAGATG
;
A
#
# COMPACT_ATOMS: atom_id res chain seq x y z
N MET A 1 5.64 -18.26 -23.28
CA MET A 1 6.46 -17.02 -23.12
C MET A 1 6.23 -16.48 -21.72
N ALA A 2 7.22 -16.58 -20.81
CA ALA A 2 7.20 -15.93 -19.50
C ALA A 2 7.68 -14.47 -19.65
N VAL A 3 7.14 -13.56 -18.80
CA VAL A 3 7.51 -12.14 -18.78
C VAL A 3 7.87 -11.76 -17.36
N ARG A 4 9.00 -11.06 -17.19
CA ARG A 4 9.41 -10.49 -15.90
C ARG A 4 9.92 -9.06 -16.08
N GLN A 5 9.63 -8.19 -15.13
CA GLN A 5 10.17 -6.84 -15.12
C GLN A 5 11.62 -6.86 -14.63
N LEU A 6 12.48 -6.12 -15.30
CA LEU A 6 13.88 -5.91 -14.93
C LEU A 6 14.02 -4.73 -13.92
N PRO A 7 15.13 -4.66 -13.18
CA PRO A 7 15.36 -3.56 -12.22
C PRO A 7 15.29 -2.16 -12.84
N ASP A 8 15.67 -2.02 -14.10
CA ASP A 8 15.64 -0.76 -14.86
C ASP A 8 14.26 -0.40 -15.43
N GLY A 9 13.25 -1.26 -15.22
CA GLY A 9 11.87 -1.05 -15.65
C GLY A 9 11.54 -1.61 -17.03
N ARG A 10 12.54 -2.14 -17.76
CA ARG A 10 12.33 -2.93 -18.98
C ARG A 10 11.78 -4.31 -18.65
N TYR A 11 11.50 -5.12 -19.67
CA TYR A 11 10.92 -6.45 -19.49
C TYR A 11 11.74 -7.50 -20.22
N ALA A 12 12.06 -8.59 -19.53
CA ALA A 12 12.59 -9.78 -20.16
C ALA A 12 11.45 -10.71 -20.56
N VAL A 13 11.48 -11.22 -21.77
CA VAL A 13 10.50 -12.16 -22.35
C VAL A 13 11.22 -13.40 -22.79
N ASP A 14 10.93 -14.52 -22.12
CA ASP A 14 11.45 -15.83 -22.49
C ASP A 14 10.60 -16.38 -23.64
N SER A 15 11.22 -16.52 -24.83
CA SER A 15 10.56 -17.02 -26.03
C SER A 15 10.42 -18.55 -25.98
N GLU A 16 9.53 -19.09 -26.77
CA GLU A 16 9.36 -20.55 -26.98
C GLU A 16 10.61 -21.20 -27.61
N SER A 17 11.41 -20.42 -28.33
CA SER A 17 12.70 -20.87 -28.89
C SER A 17 13.83 -20.98 -27.87
N GLY A 18 13.57 -20.70 -26.58
CA GLY A 18 14.61 -20.69 -25.52
C GLY A 18 15.41 -19.40 -25.43
N ALA A 19 15.24 -18.45 -26.34
CA ALA A 19 15.90 -17.14 -26.27
C ALA A 19 15.14 -16.16 -25.38
N THR A 20 15.88 -15.32 -24.65
CA THR A 20 15.30 -14.21 -23.86
C THR A 20 15.52 -12.88 -24.59
N TYR A 21 14.43 -12.14 -24.79
CA TYR A 21 14.48 -10.82 -25.42
C TYR A 21 14.11 -9.73 -24.41
N VAL A 22 14.72 -8.55 -24.58
CA VAL A 22 14.45 -7.37 -23.76
C VAL A 22 13.50 -6.43 -24.50
N VAL A 23 12.43 -6.03 -23.83
CA VAL A 23 11.42 -5.09 -24.33
C VAL A 23 11.48 -3.81 -23.52
N ASP A 24 11.64 -2.68 -24.18
CA ASP A 24 11.48 -1.34 -23.64
C ASP A 24 10.15 -0.76 -24.15
N LEU A 25 9.12 -0.73 -23.30
CA LEU A 25 7.82 -0.20 -23.69
C LEU A 25 7.79 1.32 -23.78
N ALA A 26 8.67 2.02 -23.05
CA ALA A 26 8.73 3.48 -23.10
C ALA A 26 9.28 3.97 -24.43
N LYS A 27 10.22 3.21 -24.99
CA LYS A 27 10.83 3.50 -26.30
C LYS A 27 10.18 2.75 -27.46
N HIS A 28 9.23 1.84 -27.15
CA HIS A 28 8.65 0.91 -28.13
C HIS A 28 9.67 -0.01 -28.82
N GLU A 29 10.76 -0.40 -28.12
CA GLU A 29 11.86 -1.20 -28.64
C GLU A 29 11.79 -2.66 -28.17
N CYS A 30 12.38 -3.57 -28.96
CA CYS A 30 12.58 -4.96 -28.60
C CYS A 30 13.86 -5.49 -29.24
N SER A 31 14.66 -6.25 -28.48
CA SER A 31 15.91 -6.86 -28.98
C SER A 31 15.70 -8.12 -29.83
N CYS A 32 14.51 -8.39 -30.32
CA CYS A 32 14.27 -9.57 -31.15
C CYS A 32 14.55 -9.28 -32.65
N PRO A 33 15.00 -10.29 -33.42
CA PRO A 33 15.28 -10.11 -34.86
C PRO A 33 14.10 -9.59 -35.67
N ASP A 34 12.88 -9.98 -35.31
CA ASP A 34 11.66 -9.51 -35.95
C ASP A 34 11.45 -8.00 -35.83
N TYR A 35 11.74 -7.42 -34.67
CA TYR A 35 11.72 -5.98 -34.45
C TYR A 35 12.86 -5.27 -35.17
N GLU A 36 14.08 -5.80 -35.07
CA GLU A 36 15.28 -5.23 -35.70
C GLU A 36 15.13 -5.13 -37.24
N LEU A 37 14.55 -6.16 -37.86
CA LEU A 37 14.34 -6.18 -39.32
C LEU A 37 13.20 -5.29 -39.79
N ARG A 38 12.09 -5.25 -39.05
CA ARG A 38 10.84 -4.61 -39.51
C ARG A 38 10.54 -3.26 -38.86
N ASN A 39 11.21 -2.95 -37.77
CA ASN A 39 10.95 -1.79 -36.92
C ASN A 39 9.44 -1.62 -36.58
N ALA A 40 8.76 -2.76 -36.36
CA ALA A 40 7.32 -2.83 -36.12
C ALA A 40 7.01 -3.60 -34.83
N LYS A 41 5.85 -3.32 -34.24
CA LYS A 41 5.40 -3.93 -33.01
C LYS A 41 5.38 -5.48 -33.11
N CYS A 42 6.34 -6.12 -32.43
CA CYS A 42 6.54 -7.56 -32.45
C CYS A 42 5.65 -8.31 -31.44
N LYS A 43 5.68 -9.64 -31.52
CA LYS A 43 4.93 -10.52 -30.60
C LYS A 43 5.34 -10.34 -29.13
N HIS A 44 6.61 -10.02 -28.84
CA HIS A 44 7.12 -9.85 -27.48
C HIS A 44 6.57 -8.58 -26.83
N GLN A 45 6.53 -7.46 -27.54
CA GLN A 45 5.90 -6.23 -27.06
C GLN A 45 4.38 -6.43 -26.79
N ARG A 46 3.69 -7.17 -27.67
CA ARG A 46 2.26 -7.51 -27.45
C ARG A 46 2.09 -8.39 -26.21
N ARG A 47 2.99 -9.37 -26.00
CA ARG A 47 2.96 -10.23 -24.82
C ARG A 47 3.15 -9.43 -23.54
N VAL A 48 4.13 -8.52 -23.47
CA VAL A 48 4.35 -7.65 -22.31
C VAL A 48 3.10 -6.80 -22.03
N ALA A 49 2.52 -6.19 -23.06
CA ALA A 49 1.31 -5.38 -22.90
C ALA A 49 0.14 -6.21 -22.33
N LEU A 50 -0.03 -7.46 -22.79
CA LEU A 50 -1.05 -8.38 -22.28
C LEU A 50 -0.81 -8.72 -20.80
N GLU A 51 0.43 -9.03 -20.40
CA GLU A 51 0.76 -9.37 -19.00
C GLU A 51 0.55 -8.18 -18.05
N ILE A 52 0.81 -6.95 -18.53
CA ILE A 52 0.49 -5.71 -17.79
C ILE A 52 -1.03 -5.54 -17.64
N THR A 53 -1.79 -5.72 -18.72
CA THR A 53 -3.25 -5.59 -18.69
C THR A 53 -3.89 -6.63 -17.75
N LEU A 54 -3.32 -7.84 -17.69
CA LEU A 54 -3.75 -8.89 -16.76
C LEU A 54 -3.25 -8.70 -15.32
N GLY A 55 -2.51 -7.62 -15.03
CA GLY A 55 -1.96 -7.34 -13.70
C GLY A 55 -0.87 -8.31 -13.23
N ARG A 56 -0.30 -9.13 -14.13
CA ARG A 56 0.73 -10.13 -13.80
C ARG A 56 2.12 -9.54 -13.66
N VAL A 57 2.42 -8.48 -14.43
CA VAL A 57 3.63 -7.68 -14.29
C VAL A 57 3.27 -6.20 -14.14
N PRO A 58 4.05 -5.42 -13.38
CA PRO A 58 3.76 -4.00 -13.19
C PRO A 58 3.98 -3.20 -14.49
N PRO A 59 3.20 -2.13 -14.73
CA PRO A 59 3.43 -1.23 -15.86
C PRO A 59 4.72 -0.41 -15.69
N PRO A 60 5.21 0.25 -16.76
CA PRO A 60 6.37 1.12 -16.67
C PRO A 60 6.24 2.15 -15.54
N GLY A 61 7.35 2.42 -14.84
CA GLY A 61 7.38 3.34 -13.71
C GLY A 61 6.80 2.80 -12.40
N LYS A 62 6.25 1.58 -12.40
CA LYS A 62 5.83 0.86 -11.19
C LYS A 62 6.65 -0.40 -10.95
N PHE A 63 6.58 -0.93 -9.75
CA PHE A 63 7.17 -2.22 -9.36
C PHE A 63 6.24 -2.94 -8.38
N THR A 64 6.41 -4.25 -8.30
CA THR A 64 5.66 -5.06 -7.32
C THR A 64 6.32 -4.94 -5.95
N THR A 65 5.51 -4.71 -4.93
CA THR A 65 5.92 -4.71 -3.52
C THR A 65 4.82 -5.33 -2.66
N LYS A 66 5.00 -5.29 -1.35
CA LYS A 66 4.01 -5.77 -0.37
C LYS A 66 3.53 -4.63 0.50
N CYS A 67 2.29 -4.72 0.95
CA CYS A 67 1.76 -3.85 1.99
C CYS A 67 2.52 -4.09 3.30
N ALA A 68 2.99 -3.03 3.94
CA ALA A 68 3.74 -3.13 5.20
C ALA A 68 2.89 -3.69 6.36
N VAL A 69 1.55 -3.60 6.26
CA VAL A 69 0.64 -4.03 7.32
C VAL A 69 0.13 -5.45 7.11
N CYS A 70 -0.41 -5.77 5.92
CA CYS A 70 -1.03 -7.10 5.66
C CYS A 70 -0.17 -8.04 4.81
N GLY A 71 0.94 -7.55 4.25
CA GLY A 71 1.78 -8.35 3.36
C GLY A 71 1.20 -8.56 1.95
N ASP A 72 0.01 -8.07 1.66
CA ASP A 72 -0.63 -8.23 0.35
C ASP A 72 0.20 -7.58 -0.75
N ARG A 73 0.20 -8.24 -1.91
CA ARG A 73 0.90 -7.76 -3.10
C ARG A 73 0.22 -6.49 -3.63
N LEU A 74 1.03 -5.47 -3.87
CA LEU A 74 0.59 -4.21 -4.49
C LEU A 74 1.61 -3.70 -5.49
N MET A 75 1.20 -2.72 -6.31
CA MET A 75 2.07 -2.05 -7.26
C MET A 75 2.30 -0.60 -6.81
N ALA A 76 3.55 -0.29 -6.46
CA ALA A 76 3.98 1.06 -6.09
C ALA A 76 4.67 1.77 -7.25
N ARG A 77 4.65 3.10 -7.25
CA ARG A 77 5.46 3.91 -8.17
C ARG A 77 6.93 3.89 -7.74
N ARG A 78 7.85 3.89 -8.69
CA ARG A 78 9.28 4.09 -8.39
C ARG A 78 9.47 5.48 -7.78
N GLY A 79 10.24 5.54 -6.69
CA GLY A 79 10.44 6.79 -5.93
C GLY A 79 9.28 7.18 -4.99
N ALA A 80 8.22 6.38 -4.89
CA ALA A 80 7.18 6.65 -3.89
C ALA A 80 7.74 6.46 -2.46
N PRO A 81 7.32 7.31 -1.50
CA PRO A 81 7.75 7.19 -0.11
C PRO A 81 7.28 5.86 0.51
N ARG A 82 8.03 5.39 1.50
CA ARG A 82 7.66 4.23 2.33
C ARG A 82 6.86 4.68 3.55
N PRO A 83 6.11 3.79 4.22
CA PRO A 83 5.82 2.40 3.85
C PRO A 83 4.85 2.30 2.66
N PHE A 84 4.93 1.18 1.91
CA PHE A 84 3.95 0.90 0.86
C PHE A 84 2.72 0.26 1.48
N LEU A 85 1.55 0.84 1.24
CA LEU A 85 0.29 0.44 1.86
C LEU A 85 -0.76 0.17 0.78
N CYS A 86 -1.53 -0.88 0.99
CA CYS A 86 -2.72 -1.12 0.16
C CYS A 86 -3.83 -0.11 0.52
N PRO A 87 -4.82 0.08 -0.34
CA PRO A 87 -5.89 1.06 -0.08
C PRO A 87 -6.60 0.88 1.27
N GLY A 88 -6.76 -0.38 1.73
CA GLY A 88 -7.38 -0.69 3.03
C GLY A 88 -6.55 -0.27 4.24
N HIS A 89 -5.23 -0.13 4.08
CA HIS A 89 -4.31 0.24 5.15
C HIS A 89 -3.74 1.66 5.04
N LYS A 90 -4.08 2.40 3.97
CA LYS A 90 -3.68 3.79 3.83
C LYS A 90 -4.52 4.67 4.74
N LEU A 91 -3.86 5.38 5.65
CA LEU A 91 -4.52 6.35 6.54
C LEU A 91 -4.56 7.74 5.89
N GLU A 92 -5.66 8.45 6.14
CA GLU A 92 -5.86 9.82 5.69
C GLU A 92 -6.29 10.72 6.85
N PRO A 93 -6.05 12.04 6.77
CA PRO A 93 -6.53 12.97 7.79
C PRO A 93 -8.04 12.84 7.99
N GLY A 94 -8.48 12.76 9.26
CA GLY A 94 -9.86 12.55 9.64
C GLY A 94 -10.25 11.07 9.85
N ASP A 95 -9.43 10.12 9.44
CA ASP A 95 -9.68 8.70 9.69
C ASP A 95 -9.75 8.42 11.19
N ARG A 96 -10.70 7.58 11.57
CA ARG A 96 -10.73 6.98 12.92
C ARG A 96 -9.82 5.77 12.94
N VAL A 97 -8.96 5.70 13.93
CA VAL A 97 -8.02 4.59 14.13
C VAL A 97 -8.03 4.16 15.61
N ILE A 98 -7.54 2.97 15.85
CA ILE A 98 -7.34 2.40 17.18
C ILE A 98 -5.84 2.28 17.44
N ASP A 99 -5.39 2.75 18.59
CA ASP A 99 -4.06 2.49 19.10
C ASP A 99 -3.96 1.01 19.49
N ARG A 100 -3.07 0.25 18.87
CA ARG A 100 -2.92 -1.19 19.10
C ARG A 100 -2.40 -1.52 20.51
N GLU A 101 -1.72 -0.60 21.18
CA GLU A 101 -1.18 -0.81 22.51
C GLU A 101 -2.24 -0.57 23.61
N THR A 102 -3.06 0.47 23.44
CA THR A 102 -3.99 0.89 24.49
C THR A 102 -5.44 0.53 24.19
N GLY A 103 -5.78 0.24 22.93
CA GLY A 103 -7.16 0.09 22.47
C GLY A 103 -7.91 1.41 22.34
N ASP A 104 -7.26 2.53 22.61
CA ASP A 104 -7.93 3.84 22.58
C ASP A 104 -8.25 4.27 21.14
N PRO A 105 -9.44 4.88 20.92
CA PRO A 105 -9.77 5.49 19.64
C PRO A 105 -9.03 6.81 19.45
N LEU A 106 -8.54 7.03 18.24
CA LEU A 106 -7.84 8.24 17.81
C LEU A 106 -8.42 8.74 16.48
N ILE A 107 -8.17 10.01 16.17
CA ILE A 107 -8.44 10.61 14.87
C ILE A 107 -7.11 11.03 14.26
N VAL A 108 -6.84 10.57 13.04
CA VAL A 108 -5.65 10.97 12.28
C VAL A 108 -5.71 12.48 11.99
N TYR A 109 -4.72 13.21 12.45
CA TYR A 109 -4.56 14.62 12.13
C TYR A 109 -3.79 14.80 10.83
N ARG A 110 -2.66 14.11 10.68
CA ARG A 110 -1.91 14.03 9.42
C ARG A 110 -0.98 12.81 9.42
N VAL A 111 -0.67 12.34 8.22
CA VAL A 111 0.42 11.39 7.98
C VAL A 111 1.62 12.18 7.47
N THR A 112 2.77 12.02 8.13
CA THR A 112 4.01 12.72 7.73
C THR A 112 4.80 11.87 6.72
N THR A 113 5.89 12.43 6.21
CA THR A 113 6.92 11.71 5.44
C THR A 113 8.14 11.36 6.29
N ASP A 114 8.12 11.76 7.56
CA ASP A 114 9.24 11.62 8.47
C ASP A 114 9.24 10.24 9.12
N ARG A 115 10.41 9.73 9.44
CA ARG A 115 10.59 8.41 10.06
C ARG A 115 10.51 8.50 11.58
N ALA A 116 10.04 7.44 12.22
CA ALA A 116 9.87 7.39 13.67
C ALA A 116 11.20 7.50 14.45
N ASP A 117 12.33 7.09 13.86
CA ASP A 117 13.66 7.24 14.46
C ASP A 117 14.26 8.64 14.26
N GLU A 118 13.67 9.48 13.42
CA GLU A 118 14.15 10.83 13.13
C GLU A 118 13.31 11.92 13.84
N VAL A 119 12.06 11.62 14.21
CA VAL A 119 11.16 12.58 14.85
C VAL A 119 11.34 12.56 16.37
N GLU A 120 11.76 13.68 16.93
CA GLU A 120 11.92 13.85 18.37
C GLU A 120 10.59 14.13 19.09
N ILE A 121 10.46 13.59 20.30
CA ILE A 121 9.43 13.94 21.29
C ILE A 121 10.11 14.77 22.39
N PRO A 122 10.10 16.12 22.31
CA PRO A 122 10.87 16.97 23.20
C PRO A 122 10.51 16.77 24.68
N THR A 123 9.25 16.49 24.99
CA THR A 123 8.76 16.29 26.36
C THR A 123 9.22 14.95 26.98
N ALA A 124 9.65 13.99 26.15
CA ALA A 124 10.15 12.69 26.59
C ALA A 124 11.65 12.51 26.36
N ASN A 125 12.33 13.50 25.77
CA ASN A 125 13.75 13.48 25.43
C ASN A 125 14.16 12.20 24.67
N THR A 126 13.34 11.79 23.70
CA THR A 126 13.54 10.60 22.87
C THR A 126 12.88 10.78 21.51
N THR A 127 13.14 9.88 20.57
CA THR A 127 12.44 9.84 19.28
C THR A 127 11.12 9.09 19.40
N VAL A 128 10.26 9.20 18.37
CA VAL A 128 9.01 8.43 18.30
C VAL A 128 9.30 6.93 18.39
N ALA A 129 10.31 6.43 17.67
CA ALA A 129 10.72 5.02 17.74
C ALA A 129 11.31 4.63 19.10
N GLY A 130 11.98 5.56 19.78
CA GLY A 130 12.58 5.32 21.10
C GLY A 130 11.62 5.43 22.28
N TYR A 131 10.38 5.85 22.04
CA TYR A 131 9.37 5.96 23.10
C TYR A 131 8.98 4.58 23.64
N PRO A 132 8.87 4.37 24.97
CA PRO A 132 8.68 3.04 25.57
C PRO A 132 7.50 2.22 25.01
N GLY A 133 6.41 2.84 24.63
CA GLY A 133 5.27 2.17 24.00
C GLY A 133 5.44 1.86 22.51
N ASN A 134 6.58 2.18 21.89
CA ASN A 134 6.79 2.03 20.45
C ASN A 134 7.86 0.99 20.07
N HIS A 135 8.46 0.32 21.03
CA HIS A 135 9.58 -0.60 20.80
C HIS A 135 9.24 -1.87 19.98
N LEU A 136 7.95 -2.18 19.80
CA LEU A 136 7.48 -3.33 19.01
C LEU A 136 7.24 -2.95 17.53
N TYR A 137 7.40 -1.69 17.15
CA TYR A 137 7.14 -1.17 15.80
C TYR A 137 8.44 -0.84 15.09
N ASP A 138 8.40 -0.87 13.75
CA ASP A 138 9.58 -0.60 12.94
C ASP A 138 10.10 0.84 13.17
N ARG A 139 11.39 0.95 13.36
CA ARG A 139 12.04 2.24 13.64
C ARG A 139 11.98 3.21 12.45
N ASP A 140 11.87 2.68 11.25
CA ASP A 140 11.76 3.43 9.99
C ASP A 140 10.31 3.62 9.52
N ASP A 141 9.33 3.30 10.38
CA ASP A 141 7.93 3.63 10.12
C ASP A 141 7.72 5.12 9.92
N LEU A 142 6.77 5.49 9.06
CA LEU A 142 6.31 6.87 8.98
C LEU A 142 5.63 7.29 10.29
N VAL A 143 5.74 8.56 10.62
CA VAL A 143 5.04 9.13 11.77
C VAL A 143 3.64 9.59 11.38
N VAL A 144 2.65 9.19 12.18
CA VAL A 144 1.29 9.69 12.12
C VAL A 144 1.03 10.57 13.33
N GLU A 145 0.61 11.80 13.08
CA GLU A 145 0.07 12.65 14.14
C GLU A 145 -1.43 12.36 14.30
N ALA A 146 -1.85 12.06 15.51
CA ALA A 146 -3.25 11.80 15.84
C ALA A 146 -3.68 12.51 17.12
N VAL A 147 -4.97 12.65 17.30
CA VAL A 147 -5.60 13.31 18.46
C VAL A 147 -6.59 12.39 19.12
N TYR A 148 -6.72 12.46 20.44
CA TYR A 148 -7.78 11.78 21.13
C TYR A 148 -9.11 12.53 20.93
N PRO A 149 -10.24 11.84 20.67
CA PRO A 149 -11.55 12.49 20.51
C PRO A 149 -11.95 13.36 21.70
N ARG A 150 -11.58 12.95 22.92
CA ARG A 150 -11.80 13.74 24.16
C ARG A 150 -11.12 15.11 24.15
N ASP A 151 -9.98 15.25 23.47
CA ASP A 151 -9.22 16.49 23.43
C ASP A 151 -9.83 17.48 22.43
N THR A 152 -10.60 17.00 21.46
CA THR A 152 -11.30 17.86 20.47
C THR A 152 -12.39 18.70 21.11
N LEU A 153 -12.94 18.29 22.26
CA LEU A 153 -13.96 19.01 23.00
C LEU A 153 -13.41 20.18 23.83
N ARG A 154 -12.10 20.24 24.02
CA ARG A 154 -11.43 21.31 24.76
C ARG A 154 -10.96 22.40 23.80
N ARG A 155 -11.59 23.56 23.84
CA ARG A 155 -11.31 24.71 22.94
C ARG A 155 -9.91 25.30 23.06
N SER A 156 -9.10 24.95 24.08
CA SER A 156 -7.90 25.73 24.42
C SER A 156 -6.61 25.31 23.68
N ARG A 157 -6.41 24.10 23.28
CA ARG A 157 -5.35 23.63 22.36
C ARG A 157 -5.52 22.15 22.05
N LEU A 158 -5.70 21.81 20.78
CA LEU A 158 -5.71 20.44 20.31
C LEU A 158 -4.32 19.83 20.55
N ARG A 159 -4.24 18.86 21.46
CA ARG A 159 -3.00 18.14 21.73
C ARG A 159 -2.81 17.03 20.70
N ARG A 160 -1.71 17.12 19.96
CA ARG A 160 -1.32 16.12 18.95
C ARG A 160 -0.29 15.18 19.55
N TYR A 161 -0.40 13.91 19.17
CA TYR A 161 0.52 12.86 19.59
C TYR A 161 1.07 12.19 18.34
N SER A 162 2.36 11.82 18.38
CA SER A 162 3.08 11.19 17.29
C SER A 162 3.19 9.70 17.52
N PHE A 163 2.80 8.90 16.54
CA PHE A 163 2.78 7.45 16.59
C PHE A 163 3.51 6.87 15.38
N PRO A 164 4.21 5.71 15.51
CA PRO A 164 4.59 4.91 14.36
C PRO A 164 3.34 4.47 13.60
N TYR A 165 3.41 4.46 12.28
CA TYR A 165 2.26 4.13 11.42
C TYR A 165 1.66 2.77 11.75
N SER A 166 2.49 1.73 11.91
CA SER A 166 2.05 0.37 12.17
C SER A 166 1.39 0.18 13.55
N ARG A 167 1.56 1.13 14.47
CA ARG A 167 0.87 1.15 15.77
C ARG A 167 -0.63 1.46 15.63
N LEU A 168 -1.03 2.14 14.56
CA LEU A 168 -2.41 2.54 14.33
C LEU A 168 -3.12 1.56 13.39
N ALA A 169 -4.31 1.12 13.77
CA ALA A 169 -5.16 0.26 12.96
C ALA A 169 -6.50 0.94 12.66
N ARG A 170 -7.05 0.75 11.46
CA ARG A 170 -8.45 1.07 11.24
C ARG A 170 -9.32 0.17 12.11
N PRO A 171 -10.40 0.68 12.73
CA PRO A 171 -11.39 -0.18 13.38
C PRO A 171 -11.83 -1.23 12.35
N ALA A 172 -11.94 -2.50 12.76
CA ALA A 172 -12.58 -3.49 11.92
C ALA A 172 -13.98 -2.95 11.61
N THR A 173 -14.28 -2.72 10.34
CA THR A 173 -15.64 -2.53 9.91
C THR A 173 -16.38 -3.78 10.38
N LEU A 174 -17.34 -3.62 11.28
CA LEU A 174 -18.38 -4.61 11.46
C LEU A 174 -19.05 -4.72 10.10
N GLU A 175 -18.58 -5.64 9.27
CA GLU A 175 -19.35 -6.08 8.12
C GLU A 175 -20.69 -6.47 8.69
N ALA A 176 -21.73 -5.82 8.18
CA ALA A 176 -23.08 -5.99 8.61
C ALA A 176 -23.34 -7.49 8.80
N ALA A 177 -23.53 -7.91 10.05
CA ALA A 177 -24.12 -9.21 10.34
C ALA A 177 -25.35 -9.29 9.45
N GLY A 178 -25.32 -10.20 8.48
CA GLY A 178 -26.40 -10.36 7.53
C GLY A 178 -27.71 -10.33 8.27
N ASP A 179 -28.63 -9.52 7.79
CA ASP A 179 -30.03 -9.53 8.16
C ASP A 179 -30.60 -10.89 7.75
N ASP A 180 -30.41 -11.87 8.62
CA ASP A 180 -31.07 -13.17 8.58
C ASP A 180 -32.45 -13.01 9.26
N SER A 181 -33.26 -12.11 8.72
CA SER A 181 -34.66 -12.02 9.08
C SER A 181 -35.38 -13.25 8.48
N PRO A 182 -35.92 -14.15 9.31
CA PRO A 182 -36.68 -15.28 8.81
C PRO A 182 -37.90 -14.77 8.02
N GLN A 183 -37.98 -15.13 6.74
CA GLN A 183 -39.18 -14.90 5.92
C GLN A 183 -40.38 -15.52 6.58
N PRO A 184 -41.51 -14.78 6.77
CA PRO A 184 -42.73 -15.38 7.25
C PRO A 184 -43.24 -16.41 6.25
N ALA A 185 -43.43 -17.64 6.73
CA ALA A 185 -44.04 -18.72 5.97
C ALA A 185 -45.37 -18.27 5.35
N ALA A 186 -45.49 -18.39 4.03
CA ALA A 186 -46.72 -18.18 3.31
C ALA A 186 -47.73 -19.22 3.78
N GLY A 187 -48.77 -18.76 4.51
CA GLY A 187 -49.87 -19.58 4.94
C GLY A 187 -50.61 -20.15 3.74
N ALA A 188 -50.67 -21.46 3.71
CA ALA A 188 -51.62 -22.18 2.86
C ALA A 188 -53.01 -21.97 3.41
N THR A 189 -53.87 -21.29 2.67
CA THR A 189 -55.32 -21.33 2.86
C THR A 189 -55.89 -22.36 1.92
N GLY A 190 -56.59 -23.37 2.51
CA GLY A 190 -57.40 -24.38 1.85
C GLY A 190 -58.69 -23.82 1.27
#